data_964a64d47e13167a789a0189d4543ce5
#
_entry.id   964a64d47e13167a789a0189d4543ce5
#
_cell.length_a   1.000
_cell.length_b   1.000
_cell.length_c   1.000
_cell.angle_alpha   90.00
_cell.angle_beta   90.00
_cell.angle_gamma   90.00
#
_symmetry.space_group_name_H-M   'P 1'
#
loop_
_entity.id
_entity.type
_entity.pdbx_description
1 polymer ?
#
loop_
_entity_poly.entity_id
_entity_poly.type
_entity_poly.pdbx_seq_one_letter_code
_entity_poly.pdbx_strand_id
1 'polypeptide(L)'
;MSTLKGRNLISITDFSKEEYIEVLDIAEGFEQNPKQRILSDKVVATLFFEPSTRTRLSFESAANQLGARIIGFSDPGGTSVQKGESLHDTIIMVSSYADLIVMRNPKEGSSRYASEVATVPVINAGDGANQHPTQCMLDLYSIRKTQGTLDNLNIALVGDLKYGRTVHSLVQAMCNFNATFHLVSPTELKLPSSVKMSIKDAGLNYYQYTDIRSIIPIADIIYMTRVQRERFPDPLEYERVKDSCILSADMLEGCKPNMRVLHPLPRVNEITTDVDKTPYAYYFRQAQNGVYVRQALMAAILGAK
;
A
#
# COMPACT_ATOMS: atom_id res chain seq x y z
N MET A 1 5.45 4.29 -25.17
CA MET A 1 6.37 4.40 -24.01
C MET A 1 5.55 4.94 -22.85
N SER A 2 5.74 4.37 -21.67
CA SER A 2 5.03 4.82 -20.45
C SER A 2 5.25 6.31 -20.16
N THR A 3 4.20 6.99 -19.74
CA THR A 3 4.25 8.37 -19.24
C THR A 3 5.06 8.50 -17.95
N LEU A 4 5.31 7.37 -17.27
CA LEU A 4 5.99 7.28 -15.97
C LEU A 4 7.52 7.17 -16.06
N LYS A 5 8.09 7.09 -17.28
CA LYS A 5 9.55 6.93 -17.47
C LYS A 5 10.33 8.04 -16.74
N GLY A 6 11.25 7.63 -15.87
CA GLY A 6 12.13 8.53 -15.10
C GLY A 6 11.45 9.25 -13.93
N ARG A 7 10.16 8.96 -13.66
CA ARG A 7 9.43 9.59 -12.54
C ARG A 7 9.70 8.88 -11.21
N ASN A 8 9.54 9.65 -10.14
CA ASN A 8 9.51 9.12 -8.78
C ASN A 8 8.08 8.71 -8.40
N LEU A 9 7.93 7.75 -7.49
CA LEU A 9 6.68 7.46 -6.80
C LEU A 9 6.87 7.61 -5.30
N ILE A 10 6.59 8.78 -4.75
CA ILE A 10 6.79 9.10 -3.33
C ILE A 10 5.48 9.12 -2.57
N SER A 11 4.46 9.77 -3.10
CA SER A 11 3.08 9.79 -2.59
C SER A 11 2.14 9.17 -3.62
N ILE A 12 1.02 8.64 -3.17
CA ILE A 12 -0.02 8.18 -4.09
C ILE A 12 -0.55 9.34 -4.95
N THR A 13 -0.54 10.55 -4.42
CA THR A 13 -0.97 11.77 -5.12
C THR A 13 0.03 12.30 -6.17
N ASP A 14 1.21 11.70 -6.29
CA ASP A 14 2.17 12.05 -7.34
C ASP A 14 1.73 11.55 -8.73
N PHE A 15 0.77 10.61 -8.77
CA PHE A 15 0.22 10.03 -10.00
C PHE A 15 -1.23 10.46 -10.23
N SER A 16 -1.60 10.65 -11.49
CA SER A 16 -2.99 10.92 -11.89
C SER A 16 -3.84 9.65 -11.94
N LYS A 17 -5.16 9.80 -12.12
CA LYS A 17 -6.10 8.69 -12.34
C LYS A 17 -5.66 7.83 -13.53
N GLU A 18 -5.27 8.47 -14.64
CA GLU A 18 -4.83 7.81 -15.87
C GLU A 18 -3.55 7.01 -15.63
N GLU A 19 -2.62 7.56 -14.86
CA GLU A 19 -1.37 6.89 -14.49
C GLU A 19 -1.61 5.71 -13.55
N TYR A 20 -2.61 5.78 -12.65
CA TYR A 20 -3.04 4.59 -11.90
C TYR A 20 -3.49 3.49 -12.85
N ILE A 21 -4.40 3.82 -13.78
CA ILE A 21 -4.94 2.85 -14.74
C ILE A 21 -3.81 2.25 -15.58
N GLU A 22 -2.87 3.06 -16.07
CA GLU A 22 -1.70 2.59 -16.83
C GLU A 22 -0.90 1.54 -16.03
N VAL A 23 -0.59 1.81 -14.76
CA VAL A 23 0.13 0.84 -13.91
C VAL A 23 -0.67 -0.43 -13.71
N LEU A 24 -2.00 -0.32 -13.48
CA LEU A 24 -2.85 -1.49 -13.28
C LEU A 24 -2.96 -2.36 -14.54
N ASP A 25 -3.01 -1.75 -15.73
CA ASP A 25 -3.05 -2.48 -17.01
C ASP A 25 -1.73 -3.21 -17.29
N ILE A 26 -0.60 -2.57 -17.01
CA ILE A 26 0.72 -3.20 -17.09
C ILE A 26 0.82 -4.36 -16.09
N ALA A 27 0.30 -4.19 -14.87
CA ALA A 27 0.31 -5.24 -13.83
C ALA A 27 -0.51 -6.47 -14.25
N GLU A 28 -1.63 -6.28 -14.93
CA GLU A 28 -2.44 -7.37 -15.47
C GLU A 28 -1.66 -8.20 -16.49
N GLY A 29 -0.89 -7.54 -17.36
CA GLY A 29 0.01 -8.22 -18.29
C GLY A 29 1.09 -9.04 -17.58
N PHE A 30 1.62 -8.57 -16.45
CA PHE A 30 2.57 -9.33 -15.65
C PHE A 30 1.93 -10.47 -14.86
N GLU A 31 0.68 -10.35 -14.45
CA GLU A 31 -0.03 -11.49 -13.84
C GLU A 31 -0.18 -12.65 -14.82
N GLN A 32 -0.46 -12.35 -16.09
CA GLN A 32 -0.58 -13.35 -17.16
C GLN A 32 0.78 -13.95 -17.55
N ASN A 33 1.84 -13.14 -17.56
CA ASN A 33 3.20 -13.53 -17.90
C ASN A 33 4.23 -12.84 -17.00
N PRO A 34 4.50 -13.37 -15.79
CA PRO A 34 5.31 -12.67 -14.78
C PRO A 34 6.82 -12.71 -15.05
N LYS A 35 7.31 -13.67 -15.83
CA LYS A 35 8.75 -13.86 -16.05
C LYS A 35 9.21 -13.25 -17.38
N GLN A 36 9.27 -11.92 -17.42
CA GLN A 36 9.72 -11.17 -18.60
C GLN A 36 11.06 -10.49 -18.28
N ARG A 37 12.16 -10.97 -18.82
CA ARG A 37 13.52 -10.47 -18.52
C ARG A 37 13.81 -9.10 -19.18
N ILE A 38 12.91 -8.16 -19.08
CA ILE A 38 12.99 -6.84 -19.75
C ILE A 38 13.88 -5.82 -19.01
N LEU A 39 14.35 -6.16 -17.79
CA LEU A 39 15.26 -5.32 -16.99
C LEU A 39 16.60 -6.01 -16.72
N SER A 40 17.05 -6.91 -17.61
CA SER A 40 18.27 -7.70 -17.40
C SER A 40 19.58 -6.89 -17.40
N ASP A 41 19.56 -5.69 -17.96
CA ASP A 41 20.66 -4.71 -17.93
C ASP A 41 20.60 -3.75 -16.72
N LYS A 42 19.54 -3.80 -15.89
CA LYS A 42 19.27 -2.88 -14.81
C LYS A 42 19.69 -3.39 -13.45
N VAL A 43 20.01 -2.45 -12.56
CA VAL A 43 20.28 -2.67 -11.13
C VAL A 43 19.24 -1.94 -10.31
N VAL A 44 18.54 -2.65 -9.42
CA VAL A 44 17.58 -2.09 -8.48
C VAL A 44 18.14 -2.12 -7.08
N ALA A 45 18.24 -0.97 -6.43
CA ALA A 45 18.67 -0.88 -5.04
C ALA A 45 17.45 -0.98 -4.11
N THR A 46 17.48 -1.90 -3.13
CA THR A 46 16.44 -2.06 -2.09
C THR A 46 17.00 -1.65 -0.73
N LEU A 47 16.65 -0.44 -0.28
CA LEU A 47 17.18 0.18 0.94
C LEU A 47 16.13 0.17 2.05
N PHE A 48 16.20 -0.81 2.94
CA PHE A 48 15.24 -0.98 4.02
C PHE A 48 15.87 -0.59 5.36
N PHE A 49 15.57 0.64 5.81
CA PHE A 49 16.04 1.19 7.09
C PHE A 49 15.17 0.74 8.29
N GLU A 50 14.09 0.04 8.04
CA GLU A 50 13.25 -0.62 9.04
C GLU A 50 12.80 -2.01 8.56
N PRO A 51 12.51 -2.95 9.46
CA PRO A 51 12.08 -4.30 9.09
C PRO A 51 10.82 -4.32 8.23
N SER A 52 10.85 -5.07 7.13
CA SER A 52 9.70 -5.29 6.25
C SER A 52 9.83 -6.57 5.45
N THR A 53 9.21 -7.65 5.89
CA THR A 53 9.30 -8.93 5.19
C THR A 53 8.59 -8.90 3.84
N ARG A 54 7.29 -8.60 3.82
CA ARG A 54 6.47 -8.68 2.61
C ARG A 54 6.87 -7.66 1.55
N THR A 55 7.03 -6.39 1.94
CA THR A 55 7.35 -5.33 0.98
C THR A 55 8.70 -5.59 0.33
N ARG A 56 9.73 -5.92 1.12
CA ARG A 56 11.06 -6.22 0.61
C ARG A 56 11.05 -7.42 -0.34
N LEU A 57 10.60 -8.57 0.17
CA LEU A 57 10.62 -9.81 -0.63
C LEU A 57 9.79 -9.71 -1.90
N SER A 58 8.68 -8.96 -1.90
CA SER A 58 7.88 -8.77 -3.11
C SER A 58 8.54 -7.84 -4.14
N PHE A 59 9.27 -6.79 -3.72
CA PHE A 59 10.09 -5.98 -4.63
C PHE A 59 11.25 -6.79 -5.20
N GLU A 60 11.95 -7.53 -4.36
CA GLU A 60 13.06 -8.38 -4.79
C GLU A 60 12.57 -9.49 -5.72
N SER A 61 11.43 -10.14 -5.41
CA SER A 61 10.79 -11.11 -6.30
C SER A 61 10.41 -10.50 -7.64
N ALA A 62 9.77 -9.32 -7.62
CA ALA A 62 9.37 -8.60 -8.83
C ALA A 62 10.60 -8.24 -9.70
N ALA A 63 11.66 -7.70 -9.11
CA ALA A 63 12.89 -7.35 -9.80
C ALA A 63 13.56 -8.59 -10.43
N ASN A 64 13.67 -9.69 -9.67
CA ASN A 64 14.22 -10.95 -10.17
C ASN A 64 13.40 -11.53 -11.34
N GLN A 65 12.08 -11.47 -11.30
CA GLN A 65 11.21 -11.94 -12.39
C GLN A 65 11.37 -11.09 -13.66
N LEU A 66 11.71 -9.80 -13.51
CA LEU A 66 12.05 -8.92 -14.63
C LEU A 66 13.50 -9.07 -15.09
N GLY A 67 14.30 -9.89 -14.40
CA GLY A 67 15.70 -10.13 -14.72
C GLY A 67 16.68 -9.08 -14.20
N ALA A 68 16.23 -8.11 -13.41
CA ALA A 68 17.08 -7.08 -12.81
C ALA A 68 18.01 -7.67 -11.75
N ARG A 69 19.20 -7.07 -11.61
CA ARG A 69 20.10 -7.36 -10.49
C ARG A 69 19.69 -6.52 -9.28
N ILE A 70 19.87 -7.08 -8.09
CA ILE A 70 19.46 -6.44 -6.84
C ILE A 70 20.67 -6.18 -5.98
N ILE A 71 20.78 -4.99 -5.45
CA ILE A 71 21.72 -4.61 -4.39
C ILE A 71 20.92 -3.97 -3.24
N GLY A 72 21.48 -3.90 -2.05
CA GLY A 72 20.83 -3.18 -0.94
C GLY A 72 21.03 -3.84 0.40
N PHE A 73 20.22 -3.39 1.38
CA PHE A 73 20.25 -3.88 2.75
C PHE A 73 18.84 -3.91 3.36
N SER A 74 18.69 -4.72 4.41
CA SER A 74 17.44 -4.87 5.16
C SER A 74 17.56 -4.45 6.63
N ASP A 75 18.77 -4.06 7.02
CA ASP A 75 19.10 -3.56 8.34
C ASP A 75 20.18 -2.49 8.19
N PRO A 76 19.93 -1.25 8.64
CA PRO A 76 20.96 -0.21 8.64
C PRO A 76 22.12 -0.52 9.58
N GLY A 77 21.93 -1.47 10.52
CA GLY A 77 22.96 -1.91 11.47
C GLY A 77 24.22 -2.49 10.82
N GLY A 78 24.12 -3.03 9.61
CA GLY A 78 25.26 -3.53 8.83
C GLY A 78 25.85 -2.51 7.85
N THR A 79 25.46 -1.23 7.91
CA THR A 79 25.86 -0.20 6.94
C THR A 79 26.67 0.93 7.56
N SER A 80 27.18 1.84 6.75
CA SER A 80 27.90 3.05 7.18
C SER A 80 27.04 4.03 7.99
N VAL A 81 25.71 3.88 7.98
CA VAL A 81 24.77 4.65 8.82
C VAL A 81 25.15 4.52 10.31
N GLN A 82 25.62 3.35 10.76
CA GLN A 82 26.13 3.18 12.13
C GLN A 82 27.39 4.01 12.45
N LYS A 83 28.15 4.39 11.42
CA LYS A 83 29.33 5.25 11.56
C LYS A 83 28.98 6.74 11.47
N GLY A 84 27.67 7.07 11.35
CA GLY A 84 27.18 8.45 11.22
C GLY A 84 27.02 8.93 9.78
N GLU A 85 27.05 8.05 8.77
CA GLU A 85 26.76 8.45 7.38
C GLU A 85 25.34 9.01 7.26
N SER A 86 25.21 10.14 6.60
CA SER A 86 23.93 10.81 6.40
C SER A 86 23.07 10.08 5.35
N LEU A 87 21.74 10.28 5.41
CA LEU A 87 20.85 9.79 4.34
C LEU A 87 21.24 10.38 2.99
N HIS A 88 21.67 11.67 2.96
CA HIS A 88 22.15 12.35 1.77
C HIS A 88 23.29 11.56 1.09
N ASP A 89 24.35 11.26 1.84
CA ASP A 89 25.54 10.61 1.30
C ASP A 89 25.21 9.18 0.86
N THR A 90 24.40 8.44 1.66
CA THR A 90 23.92 7.11 1.29
C THR A 90 23.19 7.15 -0.06
N ILE A 91 22.27 8.13 -0.26
CA ILE A 91 21.48 8.21 -1.50
C ILE A 91 22.34 8.58 -2.70
N ILE A 92 23.27 9.52 -2.57
CA ILE A 92 24.22 9.89 -3.64
C ILE A 92 25.06 8.68 -4.06
N MET A 93 25.63 7.97 -3.08
CA MET A 93 26.45 6.81 -3.37
C MET A 93 25.65 5.69 -4.04
N VAL A 94 24.47 5.36 -3.52
CA VAL A 94 23.62 4.32 -4.11
C VAL A 94 23.13 4.70 -5.51
N SER A 95 22.85 5.98 -5.75
CA SER A 95 22.48 6.46 -7.09
C SER A 95 23.53 6.22 -8.15
N SER A 96 24.82 6.12 -7.77
CA SER A 96 25.91 5.78 -8.69
C SER A 96 26.04 4.29 -8.96
N TYR A 97 25.33 3.43 -8.21
CA TYR A 97 25.39 1.97 -8.32
C TYR A 97 24.13 1.34 -8.91
N ALA A 98 23.03 2.07 -8.96
CA ALA A 98 21.73 1.54 -9.35
C ALA A 98 21.01 2.42 -10.37
N ASP A 99 20.07 1.82 -11.11
CA ASP A 99 19.17 2.51 -12.04
C ASP A 99 17.85 2.94 -11.38
N LEU A 100 17.54 2.37 -10.23
CA LEU A 100 16.31 2.63 -9.45
C LEU A 100 16.57 2.37 -7.97
N ILE A 101 16.06 3.25 -7.12
CA ILE A 101 16.07 3.07 -5.66
C ILE A 101 14.67 2.77 -5.15
N VAL A 102 14.50 1.67 -4.43
CA VAL A 102 13.32 1.34 -3.64
C VAL A 102 13.69 1.55 -2.18
N MET A 103 13.08 2.52 -1.51
CA MET A 103 13.46 2.89 -0.14
C MET A 103 12.29 2.76 0.83
N ARG A 104 12.58 2.16 2.00
CA ARG A 104 11.70 2.18 3.18
C ARG A 104 12.43 2.75 4.37
N ASN A 105 11.85 3.75 5.04
CA ASN A 105 12.50 4.45 6.15
C ASN A 105 11.48 4.75 7.26
N PRO A 106 11.86 4.66 8.56
CA PRO A 106 10.96 5.01 9.67
C PRO A 106 10.64 6.50 9.78
N LYS A 107 11.44 7.38 9.15
CA LYS A 107 11.25 8.84 9.19
C LYS A 107 10.34 9.30 8.06
N GLU A 108 9.29 10.03 8.41
CA GLU A 108 8.40 10.69 7.47
C GLU A 108 9.15 11.69 6.60
N GLY A 109 8.78 11.79 5.31
CA GLY A 109 9.42 12.68 4.34
C GLY A 109 10.79 12.21 3.83
N SER A 110 11.38 11.16 4.41
CA SER A 110 12.70 10.67 3.99
C SER A 110 12.74 10.23 2.53
N SER A 111 11.66 9.64 2.01
CA SER A 111 11.58 9.25 0.60
C SER A 111 11.47 10.46 -0.33
N ARG A 112 10.79 11.53 0.10
CA ARG A 112 10.75 12.81 -0.65
C ARG A 112 12.14 13.40 -0.71
N TYR A 113 12.80 13.52 0.43
CA TYR A 113 14.18 13.99 0.48
C TYR A 113 15.12 13.14 -0.40
N ALA A 114 15.01 11.82 -0.33
CA ALA A 114 15.80 10.94 -1.18
C ALA A 114 15.57 11.22 -2.68
N SER A 115 14.32 11.48 -3.09
CA SER A 115 13.99 11.78 -4.50
C SER A 115 14.53 13.14 -4.99
N GLU A 116 14.81 14.07 -4.08
CA GLU A 116 15.43 15.37 -4.39
C GLU A 116 16.95 15.26 -4.54
N VAL A 117 17.56 14.28 -3.86
CA VAL A 117 19.02 14.07 -3.85
C VAL A 117 19.45 13.05 -4.91
N ALA A 118 18.63 12.02 -5.18
CA ALA A 118 18.96 10.94 -6.09
C ALA A 118 19.07 11.41 -7.55
N THR A 119 20.02 10.83 -8.29
CA THR A 119 20.15 11.02 -9.75
C THR A 119 19.39 9.97 -10.56
N VAL A 120 18.75 9.01 -9.88
CA VAL A 120 17.91 7.96 -10.44
C VAL A 120 16.53 7.98 -9.80
N PRO A 121 15.49 7.40 -10.42
CA PRO A 121 14.16 7.35 -9.83
C PRO A 121 14.13 6.70 -8.45
N VAL A 122 13.22 7.18 -7.59
CA VAL A 122 12.97 6.65 -6.24
C VAL A 122 11.53 6.17 -6.11
N ILE A 123 11.35 4.96 -5.59
CA ILE A 123 10.05 4.42 -5.18
C ILE A 123 9.99 4.34 -3.65
N ASN A 124 9.00 5.01 -3.06
CA ASN A 124 8.68 4.94 -1.65
C ASN A 124 8.02 3.58 -1.31
N ALA A 125 8.73 2.74 -0.56
CA ALA A 125 8.23 1.47 -0.03
C ALA A 125 7.67 1.59 1.41
N GLY A 126 7.41 2.81 1.85
CA GLY A 126 6.85 3.21 3.15
C GLY A 126 7.78 4.14 3.92
N ASP A 127 7.27 5.30 4.32
CA ASP A 127 8.00 6.30 5.12
C ASP A 127 7.22 6.67 6.39
N GLY A 128 7.62 6.11 7.51
CA GLY A 128 7.03 6.37 8.82
C GLY A 128 5.51 6.11 8.85
N ALA A 129 4.73 7.06 9.35
CA ALA A 129 3.26 7.04 9.33
C ALA A 129 2.66 7.76 8.11
N ASN A 130 3.48 8.32 7.22
CA ASN A 130 3.06 9.20 6.14
C ASN A 130 2.42 8.42 4.97
N GLN A 131 3.22 7.77 4.10
CA GLN A 131 2.74 7.18 2.85
C GLN A 131 3.23 5.74 2.63
N HIS A 132 2.43 4.96 1.91
CA HIS A 132 2.85 3.67 1.34
C HIS A 132 2.23 3.51 -0.07
N PRO A 133 2.69 4.28 -1.07
CA PRO A 133 2.02 4.37 -2.37
C PRO A 133 1.93 3.03 -3.09
N THR A 134 2.94 2.17 -2.98
CA THR A 134 2.91 0.86 -3.63
C THR A 134 1.95 -0.13 -2.97
N GLN A 135 1.61 0.05 -1.69
CA GLN A 135 0.51 -0.68 -1.05
C GLN A 135 -0.82 -0.19 -1.62
N CYS A 136 -1.03 1.12 -1.71
CA CYS A 136 -2.24 1.67 -2.30
C CYS A 136 -2.45 1.17 -3.75
N MET A 137 -1.40 1.15 -4.57
CA MET A 137 -1.49 0.66 -5.96
C MET A 137 -1.88 -0.82 -6.05
N LEU A 138 -1.34 -1.69 -5.18
CA LEU A 138 -1.76 -3.10 -5.15
C LEU A 138 -3.17 -3.29 -4.58
N ASP A 139 -3.62 -2.38 -3.70
CA ASP A 139 -5.00 -2.36 -3.21
C ASP A 139 -5.95 -1.99 -4.35
N LEU A 140 -5.67 -0.93 -5.12
CA LEU A 140 -6.42 -0.56 -6.33
C LEU A 140 -6.47 -1.71 -7.34
N TYR A 141 -5.34 -2.38 -7.59
CA TYR A 141 -5.30 -3.55 -8.48
C TYR A 141 -6.22 -4.67 -7.99
N SER A 142 -6.17 -4.97 -6.69
CA SER A 142 -6.99 -6.02 -6.06
C SER A 142 -8.47 -5.67 -6.09
N ILE A 143 -8.82 -4.40 -5.87
CA ILE A 143 -10.21 -3.91 -5.97
C ILE A 143 -10.69 -4.06 -7.42
N ARG A 144 -9.95 -3.52 -8.41
CA ARG A 144 -10.31 -3.62 -9.83
C ARG A 144 -10.49 -5.09 -10.27
N LYS A 145 -9.57 -5.95 -9.86
CA LYS A 145 -9.61 -7.36 -10.22
C LYS A 145 -10.83 -8.10 -9.65
N THR A 146 -11.27 -7.75 -8.46
CA THR A 146 -12.38 -8.45 -7.79
C THR A 146 -13.73 -7.85 -8.12
N GLN A 147 -13.80 -6.54 -8.43
CA GLN A 147 -15.03 -5.82 -8.71
C GLN A 147 -15.25 -5.54 -10.21
N GLY A 148 -14.23 -5.71 -11.04
CA GLY A 148 -14.27 -5.35 -12.47
C GLY A 148 -14.16 -3.86 -12.74
N THR A 149 -14.24 -3.03 -11.72
CA THR A 149 -14.18 -1.56 -11.80
C THR A 149 -13.55 -0.98 -10.53
N LEU A 150 -13.17 0.29 -10.58
CA LEU A 150 -12.86 1.11 -9.41
C LEU A 150 -13.95 2.15 -9.14
N ASP A 151 -14.82 2.42 -10.10
CA ASP A 151 -15.82 3.48 -10.01
C ASP A 151 -17.10 3.00 -9.28
N ASN A 152 -17.72 3.92 -8.50
CA ASN A 152 -19.02 3.76 -7.84
C ASN A 152 -19.09 2.62 -6.80
N LEU A 153 -17.98 2.29 -6.15
CA LEU A 153 -17.91 1.23 -5.16
C LEU A 153 -18.24 1.74 -3.74
N ASN A 154 -18.85 0.88 -2.94
CA ASN A 154 -19.01 1.05 -1.49
C ASN A 154 -17.79 0.44 -0.78
N ILE A 155 -16.89 1.30 -0.32
CA ILE A 155 -15.64 0.90 0.34
C ILE A 155 -15.79 1.07 1.85
N ALA A 156 -15.82 -0.02 2.58
CA ALA A 156 -15.79 -0.01 4.03
C ALA A 156 -14.35 -0.05 4.53
N LEU A 157 -13.94 0.97 5.28
CA LEU A 157 -12.65 1.07 5.95
C LEU A 157 -12.87 0.79 7.43
N VAL A 158 -12.23 -0.27 7.96
CA VAL A 158 -12.57 -0.81 9.28
C VAL A 158 -11.33 -0.92 10.17
N GLY A 159 -11.42 -0.42 11.41
CA GLY A 159 -10.39 -0.56 12.44
C GLY A 159 -9.68 0.75 12.77
N ASP A 160 -8.36 0.78 12.69
CA ASP A 160 -7.55 1.98 12.95
C ASP A 160 -7.53 2.92 11.73
N LEU A 161 -8.45 3.86 11.69
CA LEU A 161 -8.52 4.86 10.62
C LEU A 161 -7.70 6.11 10.95
N LYS A 162 -7.27 6.28 12.21
CA LYS A 162 -6.52 7.45 12.67
C LYS A 162 -5.05 7.39 12.28
N TYR A 163 -4.39 6.24 12.51
CA TYR A 163 -2.96 6.05 12.27
C TYR A 163 -2.67 5.19 11.04
N GLY A 164 -3.72 4.68 10.37
CA GLY A 164 -3.63 3.78 9.24
C GLY A 164 -3.21 4.47 7.94
N ARG A 165 -1.90 4.67 7.71
CA ARG A 165 -1.39 5.30 6.46
C ARG A 165 -1.91 4.65 5.17
N THR A 166 -2.17 3.33 5.19
CA THR A 166 -2.72 2.60 4.04
C THR A 166 -4.16 3.02 3.76
N VAL A 167 -4.95 3.28 4.82
CA VAL A 167 -6.30 3.84 4.72
C VAL A 167 -6.25 5.23 4.11
N HIS A 168 -5.36 6.10 4.60
CA HIS A 168 -5.25 7.47 4.11
C HIS A 168 -4.89 7.51 2.62
N SER A 169 -3.90 6.71 2.20
CA SER A 169 -3.51 6.59 0.80
C SER A 169 -4.64 6.03 -0.07
N LEU A 170 -5.35 5.01 0.42
CA LEU A 170 -6.47 4.41 -0.32
C LEU A 170 -7.64 5.40 -0.49
N VAL A 171 -7.98 6.17 0.55
CA VAL A 171 -8.99 7.24 0.45
C VAL A 171 -8.59 8.26 -0.62
N GLN A 172 -7.35 8.76 -0.57
CA GLN A 172 -6.86 9.73 -1.55
C GLN A 172 -6.95 9.22 -2.99
N ALA A 173 -6.56 7.97 -3.22
CA ALA A 173 -6.63 7.36 -4.54
C ALA A 173 -8.09 7.15 -5.00
N MET A 174 -8.93 6.58 -4.13
CA MET A 174 -10.33 6.26 -4.45
C MET A 174 -11.21 7.51 -4.60
N CYS A 175 -10.77 8.67 -4.14
CA CYS A 175 -11.42 9.95 -4.45
C CYS A 175 -11.49 10.25 -5.97
N ASN A 176 -10.62 9.62 -6.78
CA ASN A 176 -10.66 9.74 -8.24
C ASN A 176 -11.70 8.83 -8.92
N PHE A 177 -12.39 7.95 -8.16
CA PHE A 177 -13.23 6.87 -8.71
C PHE A 177 -14.67 6.89 -8.20
N ASN A 178 -15.18 8.04 -7.77
CA ASN A 178 -16.56 8.20 -7.31
C ASN A 178 -17.01 7.16 -6.27
N ALA A 179 -16.14 6.81 -5.33
CA ALA A 179 -16.42 5.83 -4.28
C ALA A 179 -17.30 6.42 -3.17
N THR A 180 -18.10 5.59 -2.53
CA THR A 180 -18.80 5.90 -1.27
C THR A 180 -18.04 5.25 -0.12
N PHE A 181 -17.64 6.04 0.88
CA PHE A 181 -16.84 5.54 1.99
C PHE A 181 -17.69 5.24 3.23
N HIS A 182 -17.52 4.07 3.80
CA HIS A 182 -18.12 3.62 5.05
C HIS A 182 -17.02 3.47 6.10
N LEU A 183 -16.93 4.41 7.03
CA LEU A 183 -15.85 4.52 8.01
C LEU A 183 -16.29 3.85 9.32
N VAL A 184 -15.75 2.67 9.60
CA VAL A 184 -16.09 1.86 10.78
C VAL A 184 -14.92 1.88 11.76
N SER A 185 -15.07 2.56 12.88
CA SER A 185 -14.01 2.66 13.90
C SER A 185 -14.56 3.04 15.26
N PRO A 186 -13.88 2.69 16.35
CA PRO A 186 -14.15 3.30 17.65
C PRO A 186 -13.91 4.82 17.59
N THR A 187 -14.46 5.53 18.57
CA THR A 187 -14.42 7.01 18.57
C THR A 187 -13.00 7.57 18.58
N GLU A 188 -12.08 6.88 19.25
CA GLU A 188 -10.68 7.25 19.41
C GLU A 188 -9.84 7.07 18.14
N LEU A 189 -10.31 6.22 17.21
CA LEU A 189 -9.60 5.83 15.99
C LEU A 189 -10.27 6.33 14.72
N LYS A 190 -11.10 7.38 14.81
CA LYS A 190 -11.78 7.99 13.65
C LYS A 190 -10.78 8.55 12.64
N LEU A 191 -11.18 8.49 11.38
CA LEU A 191 -10.42 9.09 10.28
C LEU A 191 -10.14 10.57 10.55
N PRO A 192 -8.89 11.06 10.36
CA PRO A 192 -8.54 12.46 10.58
C PRO A 192 -9.35 13.43 9.73
N SER A 193 -9.60 14.64 10.26
CA SER A 193 -10.38 15.66 9.56
C SER A 193 -9.77 16.08 8.24
N SER A 194 -8.45 16.10 8.12
CA SER A 194 -7.73 16.38 6.86
C SER A 194 -8.07 15.37 5.76
N VAL A 195 -8.10 14.07 6.09
CA VAL A 195 -8.45 13.02 5.12
C VAL A 195 -9.94 13.04 4.78
N LYS A 196 -10.83 13.34 5.76
CA LYS A 196 -12.25 13.55 5.49
C LYS A 196 -12.50 14.76 4.59
N MET A 197 -11.67 15.79 4.69
CA MET A 197 -11.75 16.94 3.81
C MET A 197 -11.46 16.55 2.36
N SER A 198 -10.48 15.70 2.09
CA SER A 198 -10.21 15.21 0.72
C SER A 198 -11.42 14.52 0.09
N ILE A 199 -12.22 13.77 0.88
CA ILE A 199 -13.45 13.14 0.39
C ILE A 199 -14.48 14.23 0.02
N LYS A 200 -14.65 15.25 0.87
CA LYS A 200 -15.60 16.36 0.63
C LYS A 200 -15.18 17.21 -0.56
N ASP A 201 -13.88 17.52 -0.67
CA ASP A 201 -13.34 18.32 -1.78
C ASP A 201 -13.51 17.62 -3.13
N ALA A 202 -13.49 16.28 -3.12
CA ALA A 202 -13.83 15.46 -4.28
C ALA A 202 -15.35 15.36 -4.55
N GLY A 203 -16.20 15.99 -3.74
CA GLY A 203 -17.67 15.93 -3.87
C GLY A 203 -18.29 14.58 -3.50
N LEU A 204 -17.56 13.73 -2.76
CA LEU A 204 -17.97 12.37 -2.43
C LEU A 204 -18.62 12.25 -1.06
N ASN A 205 -19.33 11.14 -0.85
CA ASN A 205 -20.03 10.85 0.39
C ASN A 205 -19.20 9.91 1.30
N TYR A 206 -19.31 10.15 2.60
CA TYR A 206 -18.86 9.19 3.60
C TYR A 206 -19.86 9.09 4.76
N TYR A 207 -19.94 7.90 5.34
CA TYR A 207 -20.76 7.59 6.51
C TYR A 207 -19.88 7.00 7.60
N GLN A 208 -20.25 7.22 8.87
CA GLN A 208 -19.45 6.77 10.02
C GLN A 208 -20.27 5.79 10.87
N TYR A 209 -19.63 4.71 11.27
CA TYR A 209 -20.22 3.62 12.06
C TYR A 209 -19.26 3.20 13.18
N THR A 210 -19.83 2.57 14.20
CA THR A 210 -19.07 1.93 15.29
C THR A 210 -19.19 0.40 15.26
N ASP A 211 -20.15 -0.15 14.49
CA ASP A 211 -20.37 -1.58 14.33
C ASP A 211 -20.24 -1.98 12.86
N ILE A 212 -19.34 -2.95 12.60
CA ILE A 212 -19.08 -3.48 11.25
C ILE A 212 -20.32 -4.17 10.66
N ARG A 213 -21.20 -4.73 11.48
CA ARG A 213 -22.43 -5.40 11.00
C ARG A 213 -23.30 -4.48 10.17
N SER A 214 -23.28 -3.19 10.46
CA SER A 214 -24.08 -2.18 9.73
C SER A 214 -23.71 -2.06 8.24
N ILE A 215 -22.49 -2.45 7.86
CA ILE A 215 -21.98 -2.27 6.49
C ILE A 215 -21.90 -3.58 5.71
N ILE A 216 -22.05 -4.73 6.34
CA ILE A 216 -21.92 -6.06 5.70
C ILE A 216 -22.83 -6.18 4.45
N PRO A 217 -24.13 -5.81 4.49
CA PRO A 217 -25.00 -6.00 3.33
C PRO A 217 -24.76 -5.00 2.18
N ILE A 218 -24.00 -3.92 2.43
CA ILE A 218 -23.85 -2.83 1.46
C ILE A 218 -22.46 -2.71 0.87
N ALA A 219 -21.42 -3.19 1.57
CA ALA A 219 -20.04 -3.06 1.14
C ALA A 219 -19.74 -3.93 -0.11
N ASP A 220 -18.95 -3.37 -1.03
CA ASP A 220 -18.30 -4.11 -2.12
C ASP A 220 -16.90 -4.55 -1.69
N ILE A 221 -16.22 -3.71 -0.90
CA ILE A 221 -14.93 -3.99 -0.29
C ILE A 221 -15.00 -3.70 1.21
N ILE A 222 -14.52 -4.63 2.02
CA ILE A 222 -14.22 -4.43 3.43
C ILE A 222 -12.70 -4.43 3.58
N TYR A 223 -12.13 -3.24 3.81
CA TYR A 223 -10.70 -3.08 4.04
C TYR A 223 -10.45 -3.01 5.54
N MET A 224 -9.97 -4.13 6.09
CA MET A 224 -9.65 -4.26 7.50
C MET A 224 -8.26 -3.71 7.81
N THR A 225 -8.09 -3.11 8.97
CA THR A 225 -6.80 -2.62 9.45
C THR A 225 -6.55 -3.06 10.88
N ARG A 226 -5.30 -3.37 11.18
CA ARG A 226 -4.83 -3.66 12.53
C ARG A 226 -4.76 -2.39 13.37
N VAL A 227 -5.16 -2.46 14.64
CA VAL A 227 -4.85 -1.41 15.61
C VAL A 227 -3.34 -1.49 15.92
N GLN A 228 -2.61 -0.43 15.61
CA GLN A 228 -1.15 -0.40 15.64
C GLN A 228 -0.63 0.03 17.02
N ARG A 229 -0.32 -0.93 17.92
CA ARG A 229 0.18 -0.66 19.27
C ARG A 229 1.33 0.34 19.31
N GLU A 230 2.22 0.24 18.36
CA GLU A 230 3.43 1.07 18.21
C GLU A 230 3.15 2.55 17.92
N ARG A 231 1.88 2.92 17.68
CA ARG A 231 1.44 4.30 17.41
C ARG A 231 0.77 4.96 18.61
N PHE A 232 0.52 4.22 19.68
CA PHE A 232 -0.12 4.74 20.87
C PHE A 232 0.93 5.22 21.87
N PRO A 233 0.90 6.52 22.26
CA PRO A 233 1.77 7.03 23.32
C PRO A 233 1.45 6.38 24.68
N ASP A 234 0.16 6.11 24.96
CA ASP A 234 -0.32 5.47 26.18
C ASP A 234 -0.76 4.02 25.91
N PRO A 235 -0.12 3.01 26.52
CA PRO A 235 -0.53 1.61 26.40
C PRO A 235 -1.99 1.35 26.84
N LEU A 236 -2.53 2.13 27.79
CA LEU A 236 -3.91 1.97 28.26
C LEU A 236 -4.94 2.37 27.20
N GLU A 237 -4.64 3.35 26.38
CA GLU A 237 -5.50 3.71 25.23
C GLU A 237 -5.56 2.57 24.23
N TYR A 238 -4.42 1.93 23.93
CA TYR A 238 -4.38 0.75 23.06
C TYR A 238 -5.23 -0.39 23.59
N GLU A 239 -5.11 -0.72 24.90
CA GLU A 239 -5.86 -1.83 25.51
C GLU A 239 -7.38 -1.63 25.42
N ARG A 240 -7.88 -0.40 25.40
CA ARG A 240 -9.32 -0.08 25.26
C ARG A 240 -9.86 -0.35 23.85
N VAL A 241 -9.02 -0.27 22.82
CA VAL A 241 -9.47 -0.28 21.42
C VAL A 241 -8.95 -1.46 20.61
N LYS A 242 -7.98 -2.23 21.10
CA LYS A 242 -7.32 -3.31 20.37
C LYS A 242 -8.26 -4.36 19.78
N ASP A 243 -9.36 -4.65 20.49
CA ASP A 243 -10.34 -5.68 20.11
C ASP A 243 -11.68 -5.08 19.63
N SER A 244 -11.71 -3.79 19.30
CA SER A 244 -12.95 -3.07 18.95
C SER A 244 -13.52 -3.42 17.57
N CYS A 245 -12.71 -3.93 16.67
CA CYS A 245 -13.11 -4.25 15.30
C CYS A 245 -12.56 -5.62 14.90
N ILE A 246 -13.29 -6.69 15.24
CA ILE A 246 -12.95 -8.07 14.86
C ILE A 246 -13.96 -8.54 13.82
N LEU A 247 -13.48 -9.09 12.71
CA LEU A 247 -14.28 -9.72 11.68
C LEU A 247 -14.17 -11.24 11.79
N SER A 248 -15.32 -11.92 11.92
CA SER A 248 -15.45 -13.38 11.92
C SER A 248 -16.33 -13.87 10.77
N ALA A 249 -16.25 -15.14 10.44
CA ALA A 249 -16.96 -15.70 9.29
C ALA A 249 -18.50 -15.60 9.40
N ASP A 250 -19.05 -15.75 10.61
CA ASP A 250 -20.48 -15.62 10.88
C ASP A 250 -21.02 -14.22 10.58
N MET A 251 -20.18 -13.17 10.75
CA MET A 251 -20.57 -11.80 10.43
C MET A 251 -20.75 -11.57 8.93
N LEU A 252 -20.22 -12.43 8.07
CA LEU A 252 -20.29 -12.28 6.62
C LEU A 252 -21.61 -12.80 6.03
N GLU A 253 -22.52 -13.28 6.86
CA GLU A 253 -23.85 -13.68 6.41
C GLU A 253 -24.62 -12.47 5.86
N GLY A 254 -25.22 -12.63 4.67
CA GLY A 254 -25.98 -11.56 4.00
C GLY A 254 -25.12 -10.52 3.27
N CYS A 255 -23.81 -10.67 3.18
CA CYS A 255 -22.96 -9.82 2.35
C CYS A 255 -23.22 -10.05 0.84
N LYS A 256 -22.83 -9.08 0.02
CA LYS A 256 -22.92 -9.20 -1.45
C LYS A 256 -22.03 -10.36 -1.95
N PRO A 257 -22.44 -11.11 -2.99
CA PRO A 257 -21.66 -12.23 -3.52
C PRO A 257 -20.27 -11.83 -4.06
N ASN A 258 -20.15 -10.60 -4.57
CA ASN A 258 -18.90 -10.04 -5.08
C ASN A 258 -18.06 -9.36 -4.00
N MET A 259 -18.56 -9.18 -2.77
CA MET A 259 -17.82 -8.53 -1.69
C MET A 259 -16.48 -9.24 -1.44
N ARG A 260 -15.45 -8.46 -1.14
CA ARG A 260 -14.12 -9.00 -0.75
C ARG A 260 -13.58 -8.30 0.47
N VAL A 261 -12.95 -9.11 1.32
CA VAL A 261 -12.20 -8.65 2.49
C VAL A 261 -10.74 -8.48 2.09
N LEU A 262 -10.24 -7.26 2.23
CA LEU A 262 -8.85 -6.87 2.03
C LEU A 262 -8.19 -6.53 3.37
N HIS A 263 -6.86 -6.65 3.42
CA HIS A 263 -6.05 -6.30 4.57
C HIS A 263 -4.59 -6.09 4.16
N PRO A 264 -3.91 -5.00 4.55
CA PRO A 264 -2.52 -4.75 4.15
C PRO A 264 -1.51 -5.70 4.80
N LEU A 265 -1.93 -6.49 5.79
CA LEU A 265 -1.11 -7.40 6.59
C LEU A 265 0.08 -6.70 7.33
N PRO A 266 0.57 -7.23 8.46
CA PRO A 266 0.13 -8.48 9.10
C PRO A 266 -1.19 -8.28 9.85
N ARG A 267 -2.03 -9.30 9.85
CA ARG A 267 -3.17 -9.39 10.79
C ARG A 267 -2.69 -10.00 12.11
N VAL A 268 -3.39 -9.69 13.18
CA VAL A 268 -3.20 -10.27 14.51
C VAL A 268 -4.48 -10.96 14.94
N ASN A 269 -5.48 -10.21 15.43
CA ASN A 269 -6.77 -10.72 15.90
C ASN A 269 -7.98 -10.08 15.23
N GLU A 270 -7.77 -9.03 14.44
CA GLU A 270 -8.84 -8.27 13.76
C GLU A 270 -9.56 -9.02 12.64
N ILE A 271 -9.02 -10.13 12.16
CA ILE A 271 -9.70 -11.10 11.29
C ILE A 271 -9.45 -12.48 11.85
N THR A 272 -10.49 -13.19 12.22
CA THR A 272 -10.39 -14.56 12.72
C THR A 272 -10.04 -15.55 11.60
N THR A 273 -9.41 -16.68 11.93
CA THR A 273 -8.86 -17.61 10.92
C THR A 273 -9.94 -18.38 10.16
N ASP A 274 -11.18 -18.42 10.63
CA ASP A 274 -12.32 -19.02 9.95
C ASP A 274 -12.73 -18.24 8.68
N VAL A 275 -12.48 -16.90 8.66
CA VAL A 275 -12.68 -16.06 7.47
C VAL A 275 -11.85 -16.55 6.29
N ASP A 276 -10.63 -17.11 6.53
CA ASP A 276 -9.74 -17.62 5.48
C ASP A 276 -10.39 -18.68 4.59
N LYS A 277 -11.38 -19.41 5.14
CA LYS A 277 -12.09 -20.49 4.45
C LYS A 277 -13.29 -19.99 3.64
N THR A 278 -13.62 -18.71 3.78
CA THR A 278 -14.75 -18.10 3.05
C THR A 278 -14.32 -17.65 1.65
N PRO A 279 -15.24 -17.57 0.69
CA PRO A 279 -14.93 -17.02 -0.64
C PRO A 279 -14.64 -15.52 -0.63
N TYR A 280 -14.84 -14.88 0.49
CA TYR A 280 -14.70 -13.43 0.66
C TYR A 280 -13.28 -13.01 1.03
N ALA A 281 -12.46 -13.90 1.61
CA ALA A 281 -11.08 -13.63 1.99
C ALA A 281 -10.19 -13.41 0.76
N TYR A 282 -9.66 -12.20 0.59
CA TYR A 282 -8.81 -11.89 -0.55
C TYR A 282 -7.42 -11.36 -0.16
N TYR A 283 -7.15 -11.07 1.09
CA TYR A 283 -5.94 -10.41 1.59
C TYR A 283 -4.62 -11.14 1.28
N PHE A 284 -4.60 -12.46 1.17
CA PHE A 284 -3.39 -13.19 0.73
C PHE A 284 -3.16 -13.04 -0.78
N ARG A 285 -4.24 -13.06 -1.58
CA ARG A 285 -4.15 -12.77 -3.01
C ARG A 285 -3.81 -11.31 -3.26
N GLN A 286 -4.36 -10.38 -2.47
CA GLN A 286 -3.98 -8.98 -2.46
C GLN A 286 -2.47 -8.82 -2.23
N ALA A 287 -1.88 -9.50 -1.25
CA ALA A 287 -0.44 -9.47 -1.01
C ALA A 287 0.38 -10.00 -2.20
N GLN A 288 -0.09 -11.07 -2.86
CA GLN A 288 0.52 -11.63 -4.07
C GLN A 288 0.46 -10.64 -5.25
N ASN A 289 -0.66 -9.94 -5.42
CA ASN A 289 -0.83 -8.91 -6.46
C ASN A 289 0.23 -7.81 -6.35
N GLY A 290 0.81 -7.62 -5.16
CA GLY A 290 1.92 -6.71 -4.94
C GLY A 290 3.15 -7.02 -5.80
N VAL A 291 3.37 -8.27 -6.18
CA VAL A 291 4.49 -8.63 -7.08
C VAL A 291 4.25 -8.04 -8.47
N TYR A 292 3.05 -8.23 -9.03
CA TYR A 292 2.71 -7.76 -10.37
C TYR A 292 2.68 -6.23 -10.48
N VAL A 293 2.12 -5.58 -9.46
CA VAL A 293 2.11 -4.11 -9.40
C VAL A 293 3.52 -3.54 -9.26
N ARG A 294 4.39 -4.17 -8.48
CA ARG A 294 5.79 -3.74 -8.34
C ARG A 294 6.60 -3.99 -9.61
N GLN A 295 6.30 -5.08 -10.35
CA GLN A 295 6.84 -5.27 -11.70
C GLN A 295 6.41 -4.14 -12.64
N ALA A 296 5.12 -3.79 -12.64
CA ALA A 296 4.57 -2.72 -13.46
C ALA A 296 5.24 -1.38 -13.18
N LEU A 297 5.34 -1.00 -11.89
CA LEU A 297 5.98 0.24 -11.48
C LEU A 297 7.45 0.30 -11.91
N MET A 298 8.23 -0.75 -11.66
CA MET A 298 9.64 -0.78 -12.06
C MET A 298 9.81 -0.74 -13.57
N ALA A 299 9.00 -1.50 -14.32
CA ALA A 299 9.06 -1.53 -15.78
C ALA A 299 8.68 -0.19 -16.40
N ALA A 300 7.61 0.45 -15.92
CA ALA A 300 7.14 1.75 -16.40
C ALA A 300 8.15 2.86 -16.09
N ILE A 301 8.62 2.95 -14.85
CA ILE A 301 9.56 3.98 -14.39
C ILE A 301 10.91 3.85 -15.09
N LEU A 302 11.39 2.62 -15.36
CA LEU A 302 12.62 2.39 -16.10
C LEU A 302 12.43 2.42 -17.63
N GLY A 303 11.21 2.65 -18.11
CA GLY A 303 10.90 2.82 -19.54
C GLY A 303 10.99 1.54 -20.36
N ALA A 304 10.75 0.37 -19.74
CA ALA A 304 10.72 -0.94 -20.39
C ALA A 304 9.31 -1.40 -20.76
N LYS A 305 8.31 -0.59 -20.46
CA LYS A 305 6.90 -0.74 -20.87
C LYS A 305 6.32 0.61 -21.31
#